data_44fb42ebf366710b3da9e27bc1dadc4c
#
_entry.id   44fb42ebf366710b3da9e27bc1dadc4c
#
_cell.length_a   1.000
_cell.length_b   1.000
_cell.length_c   1.000
_cell.angle_alpha   90.00
_cell.angle_beta   90.00
_cell.angle_gamma   90.00
#
_symmetry.space_group_name_H-M   'P 1'
#
loop_
_entity.id
_entity.type
_entity.pdbx_description
1 polymer ?
#
loop_
_entity_poly.entity_id
_entity_poly.type
_entity_poly.pdbx_seq_one_letter_code
_entity_poly.pdbx_strand_id
1 'polypeptide(L)'
;MYKKTILVLSLFIGLLFGESVSLHPMVKSAILPGWGEAAVKQSKRARIFRLTEVSLVTACISAYTFSGHQAKQYKSFAVEHAGVDSRRKEHDYWVDLGNYSDMASYNDEHLRFRDMESLYAENEGWDWNWDSKENKKSFEIMRIRSDILAMTGKFIIGGIVVNHILSAIDALYLTKLEKIESISLIPTISPNGTGSLSLKVEFHL
;
A
#
# COMPACT_ATOMS: atom_id res chain seq x y z
N MET A 1 18.87 -2.48 -4.31
CA MET A 1 17.41 -2.74 -4.11
C MET A 1 17.09 -4.22 -3.93
N TYR A 2 17.66 -5.13 -4.72
CA TYR A 2 17.40 -6.60 -4.67
C TYR A 2 17.69 -7.30 -3.33
N LYS A 3 18.70 -6.86 -2.56
CA LYS A 3 19.05 -7.50 -1.26
C LYS A 3 17.93 -7.43 -0.22
N LYS A 4 17.16 -6.32 -0.16
CA LYS A 4 16.03 -6.17 0.77
C LYS A 4 14.83 -7.03 0.35
N THR A 5 14.58 -7.16 -0.96
CA THR A 5 13.50 -8.00 -1.50
C THR A 5 13.78 -9.49 -1.27
N ILE A 6 15.04 -9.93 -1.44
CA ILE A 6 15.46 -11.31 -1.18
C ILE A 6 15.35 -11.61 0.32
N LEU A 7 15.69 -10.67 1.20
CA LEU A 7 15.58 -10.86 2.66
C LEU A 7 14.12 -11.02 3.10
N VAL A 8 13.20 -10.23 2.55
CA VAL A 8 11.75 -10.35 2.83
C VAL A 8 11.21 -11.68 2.29
N LEU A 9 11.62 -12.09 1.09
CA LEU A 9 11.20 -13.35 0.49
C LEU A 9 11.75 -14.56 1.25
N SER A 10 12.99 -14.52 1.73
CA SER A 10 13.60 -15.59 2.54
C SER A 10 12.96 -15.70 3.93
N LEU A 11 12.58 -14.56 4.54
CA LEU A 11 11.81 -14.54 5.78
C LEU A 11 10.44 -15.20 5.61
N PHE A 12 9.76 -14.89 4.49
CA PHE A 12 8.46 -15.46 4.13
C PHE A 12 8.55 -16.99 3.89
N ILE A 13 9.60 -17.46 3.19
CA ILE A 13 9.84 -18.88 2.94
C ILE A 13 10.23 -19.60 4.24
N GLY A 14 11.03 -18.99 5.10
CA GLY A 14 11.39 -19.55 6.41
C GLY A 14 10.19 -19.73 7.35
N LEU A 15 9.19 -18.85 7.27
CA LEU A 15 7.92 -18.97 8.00
C LEU A 15 7.01 -20.09 7.46
N LEU A 16 7.16 -20.47 6.19
CA LEU A 16 6.40 -21.58 5.58
C LEU A 16 6.96 -22.98 5.93
N PHE A 17 8.25 -23.08 6.25
CA PHE A 17 8.96 -24.34 6.49
C PHE A 17 9.53 -24.49 7.90
N GLY A 18 9.37 -23.49 8.79
CA GLY A 18 9.79 -23.57 10.18
C GLY A 18 8.95 -24.58 10.97
N GLU A 19 9.60 -25.37 11.82
CA GLU A 19 8.95 -26.27 12.78
C GLU A 19 7.81 -25.56 13.51
N SER A 20 6.76 -26.32 13.85
CA SER A 20 5.47 -25.87 14.37
C SER A 20 5.58 -25.02 15.64
N VAL A 21 5.99 -23.77 15.51
CA VAL A 21 5.74 -22.77 16.54
C VAL A 21 4.22 -22.62 16.61
N SER A 22 3.64 -23.03 17.74
CA SER A 22 2.20 -22.88 18.01
C SER A 22 1.86 -21.41 18.21
N LEU A 23 1.88 -20.65 17.11
CA LEU A 23 1.48 -19.24 17.15
C LEU A 23 -0.03 -19.14 17.37
N HIS A 24 -0.42 -18.18 18.24
CA HIS A 24 -1.82 -17.84 18.43
C HIS A 24 -2.49 -17.48 17.10
N PRO A 25 -3.75 -17.90 16.81
CA PRO A 25 -4.44 -17.62 15.54
C PRO A 25 -4.41 -16.14 15.11
N MET A 26 -4.56 -15.22 16.06
CA MET A 26 -4.43 -13.77 15.82
C MET A 26 -3.07 -13.41 15.20
N VAL A 27 -1.98 -13.97 15.74
CA VAL A 27 -0.63 -13.67 15.26
C VAL A 27 -0.43 -14.25 13.83
N LYS A 28 -0.97 -15.45 13.59
CA LYS A 28 -0.95 -16.06 12.24
C LYS A 28 -1.63 -15.15 11.22
N SER A 29 -2.81 -14.61 11.55
CA SER A 29 -3.54 -13.70 10.66
C SER A 29 -2.90 -12.32 10.53
N ALA A 30 -2.20 -11.84 11.55
CA ALA A 30 -1.42 -10.60 11.45
C ALA A 30 -0.23 -10.73 10.48
N ILE A 31 0.33 -11.94 10.32
CA ILE A 31 1.43 -12.22 9.38
C ILE A 31 0.89 -12.52 7.98
N LEU A 32 -0.14 -13.36 7.89
CA LEU A 32 -0.77 -13.77 6.64
C LEU A 32 -2.29 -13.81 6.80
N PRO A 33 -3.01 -12.85 6.22
CA PRO A 33 -4.46 -12.78 6.33
C PRO A 33 -5.15 -14.09 5.93
N GLY A 34 -6.07 -14.56 6.76
CA GLY A 34 -6.76 -15.84 6.57
C GLY A 34 -6.04 -17.06 7.14
N TRP A 35 -4.83 -16.92 7.71
CA TRP A 35 -4.12 -18.07 8.30
C TRP A 35 -4.70 -18.45 9.67
N GLY A 36 -4.97 -17.49 10.52
CA GLY A 36 -5.59 -17.73 11.83
C GLY A 36 -7.00 -18.29 11.72
N GLU A 37 -7.82 -17.72 10.83
CA GLU A 37 -9.19 -18.20 10.57
C GLU A 37 -9.18 -19.65 10.05
N ALA A 38 -8.20 -20.01 9.23
CA ALA A 38 -8.03 -21.40 8.80
C ALA A 38 -7.62 -22.31 9.95
N ALA A 39 -6.80 -21.83 10.88
CA ALA A 39 -6.39 -22.58 12.07
C ALA A 39 -7.57 -22.91 12.99
N VAL A 40 -8.57 -22.02 13.08
CA VAL A 40 -9.85 -22.25 13.82
C VAL A 40 -10.96 -22.82 12.93
N LYS A 41 -10.60 -23.48 11.84
CA LYS A 41 -11.51 -24.19 10.91
C LYS A 41 -12.56 -23.31 10.20
N GLN A 42 -12.36 -21.99 10.16
CA GLN A 42 -13.24 -21.04 9.49
C GLN A 42 -12.84 -20.79 8.04
N SER A 43 -12.89 -21.84 7.22
CA SER A 43 -12.39 -21.87 5.83
C SER A 43 -13.00 -20.80 4.92
N LYS A 44 -14.28 -20.42 5.11
CA LYS A 44 -14.94 -19.39 4.29
C LYS A 44 -14.31 -18.00 4.55
N ARG A 45 -14.15 -17.62 5.82
CA ARG A 45 -13.51 -16.35 6.20
C ARG A 45 -12.04 -16.31 5.78
N ALA A 46 -11.30 -17.40 6.04
CA ALA A 46 -9.93 -17.55 5.59
C ALA A 46 -9.76 -17.31 4.09
N ARG A 47 -10.68 -17.83 3.26
CA ARG A 47 -10.67 -17.65 1.81
C ARG A 47 -10.89 -16.18 1.41
N ILE A 48 -11.82 -15.49 2.06
CA ILE A 48 -12.10 -14.08 1.78
C ILE A 48 -10.84 -13.25 2.04
N PHE A 49 -10.23 -13.34 3.23
CA PHE A 49 -9.03 -12.58 3.55
C PHE A 49 -7.86 -12.87 2.61
N ARG A 50 -7.64 -14.14 2.25
CA ARG A 50 -6.59 -14.53 1.28
C ARG A 50 -6.83 -13.98 -0.12
N LEU A 51 -8.08 -14.06 -0.62
CA LEU A 51 -8.42 -13.51 -1.94
C LEU A 51 -8.26 -11.99 -1.97
N THR A 52 -8.68 -11.30 -0.89
CA THR A 52 -8.47 -9.86 -0.75
C THR A 52 -6.97 -9.54 -0.77
N GLU A 53 -6.15 -10.28 -0.02
CA GLU A 53 -4.70 -10.08 0.01
C GLU A 53 -4.07 -10.25 -1.37
N VAL A 54 -4.36 -11.36 -2.05
CA VAL A 54 -3.84 -11.63 -3.40
C VAL A 54 -4.26 -10.53 -4.37
N SER A 55 -5.51 -10.07 -4.31
CA SER A 55 -6.01 -8.99 -5.17
C SER A 55 -5.29 -7.66 -4.91
N LEU A 56 -5.11 -7.29 -3.64
CA LEU A 56 -4.42 -6.07 -3.24
C LEU A 56 -2.94 -6.11 -3.66
N VAL A 57 -2.24 -7.21 -3.39
CA VAL A 57 -0.83 -7.37 -3.79
C VAL A 57 -0.67 -7.30 -5.30
N THR A 58 -1.54 -7.97 -6.06
CA THR A 58 -1.52 -7.93 -7.52
C THR A 58 -1.77 -6.51 -8.04
N ALA A 59 -2.76 -5.81 -7.49
CA ALA A 59 -3.06 -4.42 -7.84
C ALA A 59 -1.90 -3.48 -7.50
N CYS A 60 -1.25 -3.66 -6.35
CA CYS A 60 -0.08 -2.89 -5.93
C CYS A 60 1.10 -3.06 -6.91
N ILE A 61 1.45 -4.30 -7.24
CA ILE A 61 2.51 -4.61 -8.21
C ILE A 61 2.18 -3.99 -9.57
N SER A 62 0.94 -4.12 -10.03
CA SER A 62 0.48 -3.54 -11.30
C SER A 62 0.61 -2.02 -11.29
N ALA A 63 0.14 -1.34 -10.24
CA ALA A 63 0.21 0.12 -10.12
C ALA A 63 1.67 0.63 -10.23
N TYR A 64 2.61 0.04 -9.49
CA TYR A 64 4.02 0.43 -9.56
C TYR A 64 4.68 0.07 -10.90
N THR A 65 4.33 -1.06 -11.50
CA THR A 65 4.87 -1.48 -12.80
C THR A 65 4.43 -0.51 -13.90
N PHE A 66 3.14 -0.17 -13.94
CA PHE A 66 2.61 0.80 -14.91
C PHE A 66 3.13 2.21 -14.66
N SER A 67 3.24 2.65 -13.39
CA SER A 67 3.88 3.92 -13.04
C SER A 67 5.31 3.98 -13.58
N GLY A 68 6.13 2.96 -13.33
CA GLY A 68 7.50 2.90 -13.82
C GLY A 68 7.60 2.86 -15.34
N HIS A 69 6.64 2.22 -16.04
CA HIS A 69 6.57 2.25 -17.49
C HIS A 69 6.26 3.66 -18.02
N GLN A 70 5.25 4.32 -17.47
CA GLN A 70 4.91 5.70 -17.80
C GLN A 70 6.07 6.66 -17.50
N ALA A 71 6.79 6.43 -16.38
CA ALA A 71 7.97 7.24 -16.05
C ALA A 71 9.07 7.13 -17.10
N LYS A 72 9.32 5.95 -17.63
CA LYS A 72 10.27 5.78 -18.74
C LYS A 72 9.82 6.50 -20.00
N GLN A 73 8.53 6.43 -20.32
CA GLN A 73 7.96 7.06 -21.50
C GLN A 73 8.09 8.59 -21.44
N TYR A 74 7.63 9.24 -20.35
CA TYR A 74 7.71 10.70 -20.27
C TYR A 74 9.16 11.20 -20.21
N LYS A 75 10.08 10.44 -19.60
CA LYS A 75 11.50 10.78 -19.59
C LYS A 75 12.12 10.73 -20.97
N SER A 76 11.82 9.68 -21.75
CA SER A 76 12.28 9.58 -23.16
C SER A 76 11.68 10.68 -24.02
N PHE A 77 10.41 11.02 -23.80
CA PHE A 77 9.73 12.09 -24.50
C PHE A 77 10.36 13.48 -24.20
N ALA A 78 10.75 13.72 -22.95
CA ALA A 78 11.46 14.96 -22.59
C ALA A 78 12.87 15.05 -23.20
N VAL A 79 13.57 13.94 -23.32
CA VAL A 79 14.87 13.92 -24.02
C VAL A 79 14.70 14.35 -25.49
N GLU A 80 13.65 13.86 -26.16
CA GLU A 80 13.38 14.14 -27.56
C GLU A 80 12.90 15.57 -27.82
N HIS A 81 11.99 16.10 -26.97
CA HIS A 81 11.25 17.33 -27.21
C HIS A 81 11.68 18.52 -26.36
N ALA A 82 12.49 18.30 -25.32
CA ALA A 82 13.02 19.37 -24.47
C ALA A 82 14.55 19.35 -24.34
N GLY A 83 15.25 18.43 -25.02
CA GLY A 83 16.70 18.35 -25.02
C GLY A 83 17.34 17.94 -23.69
N VAL A 84 16.61 17.25 -22.83
CA VAL A 84 17.00 16.94 -21.44
C VAL A 84 18.04 15.85 -21.36
N ASP A 85 19.05 16.01 -20.50
CA ASP A 85 19.82 14.87 -20.00
C ASP A 85 19.05 14.17 -18.87
N SER A 86 18.54 12.97 -19.15
CA SER A 86 17.71 12.22 -18.19
C SER A 86 18.49 11.53 -17.06
N ARG A 87 19.83 11.62 -17.07
CA ARG A 87 20.67 10.97 -16.07
C ARG A 87 20.65 11.73 -14.74
N ARG A 88 20.50 10.99 -13.63
CA ARG A 88 20.59 11.50 -12.24
C ARG A 88 19.65 12.66 -11.91
N LYS A 89 18.46 12.68 -12.54
CA LYS A 89 17.42 13.67 -12.23
C LYS A 89 16.43 13.11 -11.21
N GLU A 90 16.16 13.89 -10.18
CA GLU A 90 15.17 13.58 -9.15
C GLU A 90 13.75 13.92 -9.61
N HIS A 91 12.75 13.56 -8.81
CA HIS A 91 11.35 13.74 -9.18
C HIS A 91 10.98 15.21 -9.39
N ASP A 92 11.47 16.09 -8.52
CA ASP A 92 11.12 17.52 -8.53
C ASP A 92 11.56 18.20 -9.83
N TYR A 93 12.73 17.84 -10.38
CA TYR A 93 13.16 18.30 -11.69
C TYR A 93 12.13 17.99 -12.80
N TRP A 94 11.53 16.80 -12.78
CA TRP A 94 10.50 16.42 -13.76
C TRP A 94 9.19 17.17 -13.54
N VAL A 95 8.91 17.61 -12.33
CA VAL A 95 7.77 18.49 -12.00
C VAL A 95 8.01 19.86 -12.61
N ASP A 96 9.18 20.45 -12.38
CA ASP A 96 9.55 21.79 -12.85
C ASP A 96 9.59 21.87 -14.37
N LEU A 97 10.18 20.86 -15.01
CA LEU A 97 10.19 20.71 -16.46
C LEU A 97 8.79 20.66 -17.09
N GLY A 98 7.81 20.11 -16.37
CA GLY A 98 6.40 20.12 -16.79
C GLY A 98 5.71 21.48 -16.59
N ASN A 99 6.16 22.25 -15.61
CA ASN A 99 5.55 23.54 -15.27
C ASN A 99 6.08 24.68 -16.13
N TYR A 100 7.39 24.68 -16.46
CA TYR A 100 8.06 25.77 -17.17
C TYR A 100 8.41 25.37 -18.63
N SER A 101 8.42 26.37 -19.52
CA SER A 101 8.75 26.14 -20.93
C SER A 101 10.26 25.89 -21.15
N ASP A 102 11.07 26.48 -20.32
CA ASP A 102 12.54 26.40 -20.34
C ASP A 102 13.13 26.68 -18.95
N MET A 103 14.38 26.31 -18.75
CA MET A 103 15.10 26.52 -17.49
C MET A 103 15.26 28.01 -17.15
N ALA A 104 15.44 28.87 -18.16
CA ALA A 104 15.59 30.30 -17.94
C ALA A 104 14.34 30.90 -17.30
N SER A 105 13.16 30.56 -17.83
CA SER A 105 11.86 30.98 -17.26
C SER A 105 11.68 30.51 -15.80
N TYR A 106 12.12 29.31 -15.46
CA TYR A 106 12.13 28.80 -14.11
C TYR A 106 13.05 29.62 -13.20
N ASN A 107 14.30 29.79 -13.61
CA ASN A 107 15.29 30.55 -12.84
C ASN A 107 14.89 32.02 -12.66
N ASP A 108 14.35 32.66 -13.71
CA ASP A 108 13.86 34.04 -13.64
C ASP A 108 12.74 34.22 -12.61
N GLU A 109 11.83 33.25 -12.52
CA GLU A 109 10.74 33.31 -11.52
C GLU A 109 11.29 33.19 -10.10
N HIS A 110 12.20 32.22 -9.86
CA HIS A 110 12.79 32.00 -8.52
C HIS A 110 13.68 33.19 -8.11
N LEU A 111 14.39 33.80 -9.04
CA LEU A 111 15.15 35.04 -8.80
C LEU A 111 14.27 36.20 -8.35
N ARG A 112 13.06 36.35 -8.93
CA ARG A 112 12.09 37.39 -8.50
C ARG A 112 11.65 37.21 -7.04
N PHE A 113 11.53 35.93 -6.61
CA PHE A 113 11.21 35.59 -5.21
C PHE A 113 12.42 35.51 -4.30
N ARG A 114 13.65 35.79 -4.80
CA ARG A 114 14.93 35.67 -4.08
C ARG A 114 15.24 34.28 -3.56
N ASP A 115 14.71 33.27 -4.23
CA ASP A 115 14.94 31.84 -3.94
C ASP A 115 16.17 31.35 -4.73
N MET A 116 17.35 31.66 -4.17
CA MET A 116 18.63 31.33 -4.80
C MET A 116 18.99 29.83 -4.68
N GLU A 117 18.40 29.14 -3.70
CA GLU A 117 18.74 27.75 -3.41
C GLU A 117 18.09 26.77 -4.41
N SER A 118 16.98 27.19 -5.02
CA SER A 118 16.25 26.38 -6.00
C SER A 118 16.72 26.52 -7.44
N LEU A 119 17.70 27.41 -7.71
CA LEU A 119 18.14 27.69 -9.07
C LEU A 119 18.88 26.49 -9.70
N TYR A 120 18.55 26.18 -10.94
CA TYR A 120 19.32 25.25 -11.76
C TYR A 120 20.55 25.94 -12.33
N ALA A 121 21.72 25.28 -12.19
CA ALA A 121 22.99 25.77 -12.72
C ALA A 121 23.05 25.59 -14.24
N GLU A 122 23.46 26.68 -14.91
CA GLU A 122 23.65 26.67 -16.36
C GLU A 122 24.83 25.77 -16.76
N ASN A 123 24.72 25.10 -17.91
CA ASN A 123 25.76 24.26 -18.48
C ASN A 123 26.18 23.03 -17.64
N GLU A 124 25.41 22.67 -16.63
CA GLU A 124 25.65 21.48 -15.82
C GLU A 124 24.68 20.32 -16.15
N GLY A 125 24.03 20.37 -17.31
CA GLY A 125 23.10 19.35 -17.79
C GLY A 125 21.72 19.41 -17.12
N TRP A 126 21.35 20.55 -16.54
CA TRP A 126 20.01 20.84 -16.03
C TRP A 126 19.12 21.53 -17.05
N ASP A 127 19.71 21.94 -18.19
CA ASP A 127 19.07 22.72 -19.23
C ASP A 127 17.89 21.94 -19.85
N TRP A 128 16.80 22.66 -20.12
CA TRP A 128 15.69 22.21 -20.96
C TRP A 128 15.08 23.38 -21.71
N ASN A 129 14.54 23.09 -22.88
CA ASN A 129 13.79 24.04 -23.69
C ASN A 129 12.80 23.25 -24.56
N TRP A 130 11.50 23.38 -24.27
CA TRP A 130 10.46 22.69 -25.01
C TRP A 130 10.34 23.22 -26.44
N ASP A 131 10.32 22.31 -27.41
CA ASP A 131 10.13 22.60 -28.82
C ASP A 131 8.73 23.13 -29.14
N SER A 132 7.70 22.74 -28.35
CA SER A 132 6.34 23.21 -28.48
C SER A 132 5.55 23.15 -27.18
N LYS A 133 4.51 23.96 -27.07
CA LYS A 133 3.57 23.94 -25.92
C LYS A 133 2.75 22.64 -25.89
N GLU A 134 2.46 22.08 -27.04
CA GLU A 134 1.72 20.82 -27.20
C GLU A 134 2.54 19.64 -26.64
N ASN A 135 3.83 19.60 -26.91
CA ASN A 135 4.73 18.56 -26.39
C ASN A 135 4.94 18.71 -24.89
N LYS A 136 5.14 19.93 -24.38
CA LYS A 136 5.13 20.18 -22.94
C LYS A 136 3.86 19.64 -22.27
N LYS A 137 2.68 19.93 -22.83
CA LYS A 137 1.38 19.46 -22.29
C LYS A 137 1.25 17.94 -22.33
N SER A 138 1.72 17.31 -23.41
CA SER A 138 1.72 15.85 -23.54
C SER A 138 2.62 15.20 -22.49
N PHE A 139 3.80 15.75 -22.26
CA PHE A 139 4.69 15.32 -21.18
C PHE A 139 4.03 15.46 -19.81
N GLU A 140 3.43 16.61 -19.48
CA GLU A 140 2.75 16.84 -18.21
C GLU A 140 1.68 15.77 -17.93
N ILE A 141 0.86 15.45 -18.95
CA ILE A 141 -0.16 14.42 -18.83
C ILE A 141 0.46 13.05 -18.53
N MET A 142 1.52 12.67 -19.22
CA MET A 142 2.20 11.39 -19.00
C MET A 142 2.83 11.32 -17.61
N ARG A 143 3.47 12.41 -17.15
CA ARG A 143 4.05 12.50 -15.82
C ARG A 143 2.99 12.37 -14.73
N ILE A 144 1.92 13.15 -14.83
CA ILE A 144 0.80 13.10 -13.86
C ILE A 144 0.19 11.69 -13.80
N ARG A 145 0.02 11.00 -14.93
CA ARG A 145 -0.46 9.60 -14.93
C ARG A 145 0.48 8.67 -14.18
N SER A 146 1.79 8.82 -14.37
CA SER A 146 2.79 8.06 -13.60
C SER A 146 2.66 8.31 -12.10
N ASP A 147 2.52 9.57 -11.69
CA ASP A 147 2.42 9.98 -10.30
C ASP A 147 1.14 9.48 -9.64
N ILE A 148 0.00 9.56 -10.34
CA ILE A 148 -1.28 9.00 -9.87
C ILE A 148 -1.16 7.49 -9.64
N LEU A 149 -0.55 6.75 -10.56
CA LEU A 149 -0.35 5.31 -10.41
C LEU A 149 0.56 4.98 -9.21
N ALA A 150 1.65 5.74 -9.02
CA ALA A 150 2.52 5.58 -7.85
C ALA A 150 1.78 5.87 -6.53
N MET A 151 0.97 6.93 -6.51
CA MET A 151 0.13 7.30 -5.37
C MET A 151 -0.92 6.22 -5.09
N THR A 152 -1.59 5.71 -6.13
CA THR A 152 -2.52 4.58 -6.02
C THR A 152 -1.85 3.37 -5.37
N GLY A 153 -0.62 3.04 -5.78
CA GLY A 153 0.17 1.99 -5.14
C GLY A 153 0.37 2.19 -3.64
N LYS A 154 0.64 3.43 -3.20
CA LYS A 154 0.77 3.77 -1.76
C LYS A 154 -0.54 3.55 -1.01
N PHE A 155 -1.68 3.94 -1.58
CA PHE A 155 -3.00 3.69 -0.97
C PHE A 155 -3.32 2.20 -0.87
N ILE A 156 -2.96 1.40 -1.89
CA ILE A 156 -3.16 -0.04 -1.85
C ILE A 156 -2.32 -0.69 -0.74
N ILE A 157 -1.09 -0.22 -0.48
CA ILE A 157 -0.30 -0.67 0.67
C ILE A 157 -1.04 -0.42 1.98
N GLY A 158 -1.68 0.76 2.13
CA GLY A 158 -2.57 1.03 3.27
C GLY A 158 -3.72 0.01 3.37
N GLY A 159 -4.33 -0.36 2.25
CA GLY A 159 -5.36 -1.40 2.18
C GLY A 159 -4.86 -2.79 2.61
N ILE A 160 -3.63 -3.16 2.23
CA ILE A 160 -2.97 -4.39 2.68
C ILE A 160 -2.83 -4.39 4.20
N VAL A 161 -2.31 -3.32 4.80
CA VAL A 161 -2.18 -3.19 6.26
C VAL A 161 -3.53 -3.34 6.97
N VAL A 162 -4.57 -2.71 6.45
CA VAL A 162 -5.93 -2.83 6.98
C VAL A 162 -6.43 -4.28 6.90
N ASN A 163 -6.20 -4.99 5.79
CA ASN A 163 -6.58 -6.40 5.65
C ASN A 163 -5.91 -7.28 6.70
N HIS A 164 -4.60 -7.07 6.98
CA HIS A 164 -3.89 -7.78 8.05
C HIS A 164 -4.49 -7.51 9.43
N ILE A 165 -4.80 -6.26 9.74
CA ILE A 165 -5.40 -5.87 11.03
C ILE A 165 -6.78 -6.51 11.19
N LEU A 166 -7.64 -6.42 10.18
CA LEU A 166 -8.99 -6.97 10.22
C LEU A 166 -8.98 -8.49 10.36
N SER A 167 -8.10 -9.19 9.62
CA SER A 167 -7.93 -10.64 9.74
C SER A 167 -7.43 -11.03 11.14
N ALA A 168 -6.47 -10.30 11.71
CA ALA A 168 -5.98 -10.57 13.06
C ALA A 168 -7.08 -10.42 14.12
N ILE A 169 -7.91 -9.37 14.01
CA ILE A 169 -9.05 -9.13 14.92
C ILE A 169 -10.10 -10.24 14.75
N ASP A 170 -10.42 -10.62 13.51
CA ASP A 170 -11.39 -11.68 13.22
C ASP A 170 -10.92 -13.04 13.80
N ALA A 171 -9.65 -13.39 13.61
CA ALA A 171 -9.06 -14.61 14.16
C ALA A 171 -9.07 -14.62 15.70
N LEU A 172 -8.81 -13.46 16.35
CA LEU A 172 -8.92 -13.32 17.80
C LEU A 172 -10.36 -13.51 18.27
N TYR A 173 -11.32 -12.89 17.59
CA TYR A 173 -12.74 -13.02 17.89
C TYR A 173 -13.21 -14.48 17.78
N LEU A 174 -12.85 -15.16 16.69
CA LEU A 174 -13.18 -16.58 16.48
C LEU A 174 -12.57 -17.49 17.55
N THR A 175 -11.32 -17.25 17.94
CA THR A 175 -10.66 -18.02 19.02
C THR A 175 -11.38 -17.83 20.37
N LYS A 176 -11.92 -16.64 20.64
CA LYS A 176 -12.72 -16.41 21.85
C LYS A 176 -14.08 -17.08 21.77
N LEU A 177 -14.73 -17.08 20.59
CA LEU A 177 -16.00 -17.77 20.40
C LEU A 177 -15.87 -19.29 20.56
N GLU A 178 -14.77 -19.88 20.08
CA GLU A 178 -14.50 -21.33 20.20
C GLU A 178 -14.41 -21.77 21.67
N LYS A 179 -14.04 -20.86 22.59
CA LYS A 179 -13.99 -21.11 24.02
C LYS A 179 -15.37 -21.05 24.73
N ILE A 180 -16.39 -20.55 24.04
CA ILE A 180 -17.74 -20.49 24.60
C ILE A 180 -18.46 -21.80 24.26
N GLU A 181 -18.71 -22.64 25.26
CA GLU A 181 -19.32 -23.94 25.09
C GLU A 181 -20.84 -23.83 24.94
N SER A 182 -21.48 -22.99 25.74
CA SER A 182 -22.92 -22.74 25.63
C SER A 182 -23.33 -21.34 26.09
N ILE A 183 -24.36 -20.82 25.47
CA ILE A 183 -25.08 -19.62 25.93
C ILE A 183 -26.53 -20.02 26.12
N SER A 184 -27.05 -19.96 27.34
CA SER A 184 -28.43 -20.27 27.63
C SER A 184 -29.11 -19.14 28.42
N LEU A 185 -30.37 -18.86 28.05
CA LEU A 185 -31.26 -17.97 28.79
C LEU A 185 -32.14 -18.86 29.71
N ILE A 186 -31.96 -18.75 31.00
CA ILE A 186 -32.70 -19.55 32.00
C ILE A 186 -33.73 -18.63 32.61
N PRO A 187 -35.02 -18.83 32.35
CA PRO A 187 -36.07 -18.18 33.13
C PRO A 187 -36.16 -18.82 34.53
N THR A 188 -36.05 -18.01 35.55
CA THR A 188 -36.18 -18.45 36.94
C THR A 188 -37.39 -17.77 37.54
N ILE A 189 -38.32 -18.55 38.07
CA ILE A 189 -39.46 -18.03 38.79
C ILE A 189 -39.19 -18.25 40.28
N SER A 190 -39.10 -17.14 41.03
CA SER A 190 -38.92 -17.19 42.46
C SER A 190 -40.24 -17.64 43.16
N PRO A 191 -40.18 -18.29 44.32
CA PRO A 191 -41.38 -18.67 45.07
C PRO A 191 -42.34 -17.50 45.41
N ASN A 192 -41.81 -16.27 45.34
CA ASN A 192 -42.57 -15.04 45.55
C ASN A 192 -43.26 -14.49 44.29
N GLY A 193 -43.32 -15.25 43.20
CA GLY A 193 -43.98 -14.88 41.95
C GLY A 193 -43.20 -13.87 41.08
N THR A 194 -41.98 -13.47 41.46
CA THR A 194 -41.11 -12.63 40.61
C THR A 194 -40.35 -13.47 39.63
N GLY A 195 -40.55 -13.22 38.34
CA GLY A 195 -39.77 -13.82 37.26
C GLY A 195 -38.45 -13.06 37.04
N SER A 196 -37.35 -13.78 36.92
CA SER A 196 -36.05 -13.24 36.47
C SER A 196 -35.53 -14.02 35.29
N LEU A 197 -34.78 -13.33 34.41
CA LEU A 197 -34.11 -13.95 33.26
C LEU A 197 -32.59 -13.89 33.53
N SER A 198 -31.96 -15.05 33.62
CA SER A 198 -30.50 -15.12 33.78
C SER A 198 -29.83 -15.63 32.51
N LEU A 199 -28.76 -14.95 32.12
CA LEU A 199 -27.87 -15.37 31.01
C LEU A 199 -26.75 -16.23 31.60
N LYS A 200 -26.72 -17.52 31.23
CA LYS A 200 -25.66 -18.45 31.64
C LYS A 200 -24.69 -18.62 30.44
N VAL A 201 -23.42 -18.36 30.67
CA VAL A 201 -22.34 -18.57 29.64
C VAL A 201 -21.38 -19.61 30.22
N GLU A 202 -21.22 -20.73 29.54
CA GLU A 202 -20.28 -21.79 29.88
C GLU A 202 -19.05 -21.68 28.98
N PHE A 203 -17.88 -21.80 29.58
CA PHE A 203 -16.60 -21.73 28.89
C PHE A 203 -15.91 -23.09 28.94
N HIS A 204 -15.28 -23.47 27.82
CA HIS A 204 -14.35 -24.60 27.80
C HIS A 204 -13.01 -24.14 28.41
N LEU A 205 -12.55 -24.81 29.47
CA LEU A 205 -11.29 -24.57 30.18
C LEU A 205 -10.17 -25.44 29.59
#